data_63fb46acff5f6c2c1a805eaebd9f321b
#
_entry.id   63fb46acff5f6c2c1a805eaebd9f321b
#
_cell.length_a   1.000
_cell.length_b   1.000
_cell.length_c   1.000
_cell.angle_alpha   90.00
_cell.angle_beta   90.00
_cell.angle_gamma   90.00
#
_symmetry.space_group_name_H-M   'P 1'
#
loop_
_entity.id
_entity.type
_entity.pdbx_description
1 polymer ?
#
loop_
_entity_poly.entity_id
_entity_poly.type
_entity_poly.pdbx_seq_one_letter_code
_entity_poly.pdbx_strand_id
1 'polypeptide(L)'
;MLIDFAVFRRSRRNNFLEIKRHGKVAIAFDKANLIVPPHLDTNKHFPQMVARFNEIKIRFDLLQPRVKKEIYRGHLVDAIGNYHNWTLLPLIELLGMIYRPHRYDFELKYFTRDFPPEIVDRVAPLFCIANLEDLAAKQQNSRGFFCRNLTACRS
;
A
#
# COMPACT_ATOMS: atom_id res chain seq x y z
N MET A 1 3.71 -0.35 26.01
CA MET A 1 2.59 0.25 25.30
C MET A 1 3.07 1.58 24.73
N LEU A 2 3.00 1.78 23.41
CA LEU A 2 3.33 3.05 22.78
C LEU A 2 2.04 3.88 22.69
N ILE A 3 2.05 5.12 23.14
CA ILE A 3 0.93 6.04 23.06
C ILE A 3 1.37 7.24 22.22
N ASP A 4 0.72 7.41 21.09
CA ASP A 4 0.89 8.63 20.29
C ASP A 4 0.00 9.73 20.83
N PHE A 5 0.58 10.87 21.07
CA PHE A 5 -0.10 12.04 21.63
C PHE A 5 -0.06 13.22 20.68
N ALA A 6 -1.21 13.82 20.37
CA ALA A 6 -1.28 14.98 19.50
C ALA A 6 -2.15 16.08 20.13
N VAL A 7 -1.67 17.33 20.08
CA VAL A 7 -2.38 18.52 20.56
C VAL A 7 -2.74 19.41 19.36
N PHE A 8 -4.01 19.76 19.25
CA PHE A 8 -4.49 20.61 18.17
C PHE A 8 -5.08 21.91 18.71
N ARG A 9 -4.96 23.00 17.95
CA ARG A 9 -5.66 24.25 18.25
C ARG A 9 -7.17 24.06 18.08
N ARG A 10 -7.98 24.64 18.96
CA ARG A 10 -9.46 24.60 18.90
C ARG A 10 -10.04 25.04 17.56
N SER A 11 -9.35 25.92 16.84
CA SER A 11 -9.74 26.41 15.50
C SER A 11 -9.57 25.35 14.40
N ARG A 12 -8.81 24.28 14.62
CA ARG A 12 -8.58 23.19 13.66
C ARG A 12 -9.60 22.06 13.86
N ARG A 13 -10.82 22.25 13.39
CA ARG A 13 -11.90 21.25 13.50
C ARG A 13 -11.77 20.04 12.56
N ASN A 14 -10.96 20.12 11.49
CA ASN A 14 -10.93 19.13 10.41
C ASN A 14 -9.74 18.16 10.48
N ASN A 15 -9.11 17.97 11.63
CA ASN A 15 -7.91 17.13 11.76
C ASN A 15 -8.18 15.72 12.32
N PHE A 16 -9.44 15.32 12.43
CA PHE A 16 -9.77 13.97 12.89
C PHE A 16 -9.67 12.98 11.75
N LEU A 17 -9.20 11.78 12.09
CA LEU A 17 -9.00 10.71 11.13
C LEU A 17 -10.35 10.11 10.71
N GLU A 18 -10.50 9.85 9.43
CA GLU A 18 -11.68 9.20 8.87
C GLU A 18 -11.83 7.77 9.45
N ILE A 19 -12.98 7.47 10.06
CA ILE A 19 -13.22 6.19 10.74
C ILE A 19 -13.04 5.00 9.79
N LYS A 20 -13.55 5.08 8.56
CA LYS A 20 -13.43 4.00 7.59
C LYS A 20 -11.98 3.69 7.22
N ARG A 21 -11.10 4.69 7.23
CA ARG A 21 -9.67 4.52 6.88
C ARG A 21 -8.81 4.14 8.08
N HIS A 22 -9.08 4.74 9.24
CA HIS A 22 -8.17 4.67 10.39
C HIS A 22 -8.67 3.79 11.53
N GLY A 23 -9.94 3.39 11.52
CA GLY A 23 -10.54 2.50 12.52
C GLY A 23 -11.43 3.23 13.52
N LYS A 24 -11.88 2.50 14.55
CA LYS A 24 -12.81 3.01 15.56
C LYS A 24 -12.14 4.10 16.43
N VAL A 25 -12.90 5.13 16.74
CA VAL A 25 -12.51 6.19 17.66
C VAL A 25 -13.29 5.98 18.96
N ALA A 26 -12.60 5.96 20.10
CA ALA A 26 -13.22 6.01 21.43
C ALA A 26 -13.06 7.45 21.97
N ILE A 27 -14.16 8.15 22.15
CA ILE A 27 -14.17 9.50 22.70
C ILE A 27 -14.35 9.37 24.21
N ALA A 28 -13.29 9.66 24.99
CA ALA A 28 -13.36 9.63 26.45
C ALA A 28 -14.15 10.84 27.00
N PHE A 29 -13.97 12.03 26.40
CA PHE A 29 -14.75 13.22 26.71
C PHE A 29 -14.63 14.25 25.58
N ASP A 30 -15.68 15.03 25.37
CA ASP A 30 -15.72 16.16 24.43
C ASP A 30 -16.58 17.30 25.00
N LYS A 31 -16.00 18.11 25.86
CA LYS A 31 -16.71 19.20 26.56
C LYS A 31 -17.20 20.31 25.62
N ALA A 32 -16.68 20.42 24.42
CA ALA A 32 -16.99 21.49 23.49
C ALA A 32 -17.68 21.04 22.20
N ASN A 33 -18.03 19.75 22.15
CA ASN A 33 -18.65 19.09 20.98
C ASN A 33 -17.88 19.35 19.67
N LEU A 34 -16.54 19.20 19.74
CA LEU A 34 -15.62 19.49 18.65
C LEU A 34 -15.26 18.26 17.83
N ILE A 35 -15.49 17.06 18.39
CA ILE A 35 -15.05 15.81 17.80
C ILE A 35 -16.11 15.28 16.85
N VAL A 36 -16.02 15.67 15.59
CA VAL A 36 -16.84 15.10 14.52
C VAL A 36 -15.89 14.36 13.56
N PRO A 37 -15.73 13.02 13.71
CA PRO A 37 -14.90 12.25 12.80
C PRO A 37 -15.46 12.37 11.38
N PRO A 38 -14.64 12.76 10.38
CA PRO A 38 -15.11 12.89 9.02
C PRO A 38 -15.48 11.54 8.43
N HIS A 39 -16.49 11.53 7.58
CA HIS A 39 -16.80 10.38 6.73
C HIS A 39 -15.88 10.40 5.51
N LEU A 40 -15.54 9.20 5.01
CA LEU A 40 -14.81 9.08 3.75
C LEU A 40 -15.66 9.64 2.61
N ASP A 41 -15.12 10.65 1.93
CA ASP A 41 -15.71 11.17 0.71
C ASP A 41 -15.44 10.18 -0.45
N THR A 42 -16.40 9.30 -0.68
CA THR A 42 -16.30 8.27 -1.72
C THR A 42 -16.24 8.86 -3.12
N ASN A 43 -16.91 10.02 -3.34
CA ASN A 43 -16.93 10.69 -4.64
C ASN A 43 -15.56 11.27 -5.02
N LYS A 44 -14.73 11.53 -4.04
CA LYS A 44 -13.34 11.97 -4.25
C LYS A 44 -12.36 10.80 -4.21
N HIS A 45 -12.54 9.87 -3.28
CA HIS A 45 -11.62 8.77 -3.01
C HIS A 45 -11.53 7.78 -4.19
N PHE A 46 -12.66 7.32 -4.71
CA PHE A 46 -12.65 6.34 -5.80
C PHE A 46 -12.09 6.88 -7.13
N PRO A 47 -12.41 8.09 -7.60
CA PRO A 47 -11.72 8.66 -8.75
C PRO A 47 -10.21 8.79 -8.57
N GLN A 48 -9.74 9.13 -7.37
CA GLN A 48 -8.30 9.15 -7.07
C GLN A 48 -7.68 7.74 -7.14
N MET A 49 -8.37 6.73 -6.62
CA MET A 49 -7.93 5.33 -6.71
C MET A 49 -7.85 4.86 -8.16
N VAL A 50 -8.84 5.18 -9.00
CA VAL A 50 -8.83 4.85 -10.44
C VAL A 50 -7.68 5.54 -11.16
N ALA A 51 -7.44 6.82 -10.90
CA ALA A 51 -6.31 7.56 -11.47
C ALA A 51 -4.98 6.91 -11.07
N ARG A 52 -4.83 6.55 -9.80
CA ARG A 52 -3.65 5.86 -9.28
C ARG A 52 -3.47 4.46 -9.88
N PHE A 53 -4.54 3.70 -10.05
CA PHE A 53 -4.51 2.41 -10.74
C PHE A 53 -3.95 2.53 -12.15
N ASN A 54 -4.41 3.52 -12.92
CA ASN A 54 -3.91 3.75 -14.28
C ASN A 54 -2.43 4.15 -14.30
N GLU A 55 -1.99 4.97 -13.35
CA GLU A 55 -0.59 5.32 -13.18
C GLU A 55 0.27 4.09 -12.87
N ILE A 56 -0.12 3.28 -11.88
CA ILE A 56 0.59 2.06 -11.48
C ILE A 56 0.71 1.10 -12.67
N LYS A 57 -0.37 0.89 -13.41
CA LYS A 57 -0.38 0.01 -14.57
C LYS A 57 0.67 0.39 -15.62
N ILE A 58 0.81 1.68 -15.90
CA ILE A 58 1.79 2.17 -16.88
C ILE A 58 3.22 2.09 -16.30
N ARG A 59 3.40 2.57 -15.07
CA ARG A 59 4.73 2.67 -14.46
C ARG A 59 5.33 1.31 -14.08
N PHE A 60 4.49 0.33 -13.75
CA PHE A 60 4.97 -0.98 -13.30
C PHE A 60 5.88 -1.61 -14.35
N ASP A 61 5.41 -1.78 -15.59
CA ASP A 61 6.21 -2.38 -16.65
C ASP A 61 7.39 -1.51 -17.08
N LEU A 62 7.18 -0.18 -17.13
CA LEU A 62 8.20 0.79 -17.50
C LEU A 62 9.43 0.75 -16.57
N LEU A 63 9.23 0.46 -15.29
CA LEU A 63 10.28 0.55 -14.28
C LEU A 63 10.96 -0.80 -13.95
N GLN A 64 10.42 -1.94 -14.44
CA GLN A 64 11.06 -3.25 -14.23
C GLN A 64 12.50 -3.35 -14.78
N PRO A 65 12.87 -2.70 -15.90
CA PRO A 65 14.25 -2.70 -16.37
C PRO A 65 15.26 -2.11 -15.37
N ARG A 66 14.83 -1.22 -14.45
CA ARG A 66 15.70 -0.67 -13.41
C ARG A 66 16.16 -1.74 -12.43
N VAL A 67 15.25 -2.62 -12.02
CA VAL A 67 15.57 -3.76 -11.14
C VAL A 67 16.53 -4.71 -11.84
N LYS A 68 16.20 -5.12 -13.07
CA LYS A 68 17.02 -6.02 -13.88
C LYS A 68 18.43 -5.49 -14.12
N LYS A 69 18.55 -4.21 -14.36
CA LYS A 69 19.83 -3.53 -14.58
C LYS A 69 20.77 -3.69 -13.36
N GLU A 70 20.27 -3.49 -12.14
CA GLU A 70 21.11 -3.60 -10.95
C GLU A 70 21.41 -5.07 -10.59
N ILE A 71 20.48 -6.00 -10.86
CA ILE A 71 20.75 -7.45 -10.80
C ILE A 71 21.90 -7.81 -11.74
N TYR A 72 21.85 -7.38 -12.99
CA TYR A 72 22.88 -7.67 -13.99
C TYR A 72 24.26 -7.08 -13.62
N ARG A 73 24.28 -5.94 -12.94
CA ARG A 73 25.51 -5.29 -12.46
C ARG A 73 26.09 -5.92 -11.18
N GLY A 74 25.40 -6.84 -10.56
CA GLY A 74 25.83 -7.41 -9.28
C GLY A 74 25.58 -6.52 -8.06
N HIS A 75 24.80 -5.46 -8.19
CA HIS A 75 24.54 -4.48 -7.13
C HIS A 75 23.36 -4.89 -6.27
N LEU A 76 23.57 -5.80 -5.30
CA LEU A 76 22.50 -6.40 -4.50
C LEU A 76 21.64 -5.35 -3.77
N VAL A 77 22.26 -4.38 -3.10
CA VAL A 77 21.52 -3.37 -2.30
C VAL A 77 20.66 -2.49 -3.17
N ASP A 78 21.22 -2.00 -4.29
CA ASP A 78 20.48 -1.17 -5.26
C ASP A 78 19.35 -1.96 -5.93
N ALA A 79 19.59 -3.24 -6.24
CA ALA A 79 18.60 -4.13 -6.82
C ALA A 79 17.44 -4.39 -5.84
N ILE A 80 17.71 -4.61 -4.54
CA ILE A 80 16.69 -4.75 -3.49
C ILE A 80 15.87 -3.46 -3.37
N GLY A 81 16.52 -2.29 -3.30
CA GLY A 81 15.85 -1.01 -3.22
C GLY A 81 14.93 -0.75 -4.42
N ASN A 82 15.42 -1.00 -5.63
CA ASN A 82 14.62 -0.88 -6.86
C ASN A 82 13.47 -1.91 -6.90
N TYR A 83 13.71 -3.16 -6.51
CA TYR A 83 12.69 -4.20 -6.44
C TYR A 83 11.57 -3.83 -5.45
N HIS A 84 11.93 -3.36 -4.27
CA HIS A 84 10.97 -2.91 -3.26
C HIS A 84 10.10 -1.77 -3.82
N ASN A 85 10.73 -0.72 -4.35
CA ASN A 85 10.02 0.49 -4.77
C ASN A 85 9.22 0.32 -6.07
N TRP A 86 9.71 -0.47 -7.03
CA TRP A 86 9.13 -0.54 -8.37
C TRP A 86 8.39 -1.85 -8.66
N THR A 87 8.53 -2.85 -7.78
CA THR A 87 7.83 -4.12 -7.94
C THR A 87 6.91 -4.42 -6.76
N LEU A 88 7.42 -4.44 -5.52
CA LEU A 88 6.63 -4.85 -4.36
C LEU A 88 5.60 -3.81 -3.95
N LEU A 89 5.98 -2.55 -3.75
CA LEU A 89 5.03 -1.53 -3.31
C LEU A 89 3.87 -1.33 -4.30
N PRO A 90 4.10 -1.24 -5.63
CA PRO A 90 3.00 -1.19 -6.59
C PRO A 90 2.11 -2.43 -6.58
N LEU A 91 2.68 -3.63 -6.38
CA LEU A 91 1.89 -4.86 -6.22
C LEU A 91 0.99 -4.79 -4.98
N ILE A 92 1.52 -4.35 -3.84
CA ILE A 92 0.77 -4.22 -2.59
C ILE A 92 -0.34 -3.16 -2.72
N GLU A 93 -0.06 -2.06 -3.39
CA GLU A 93 -1.05 -1.01 -3.64
C GLU A 93 -2.18 -1.52 -4.55
N LEU A 94 -1.87 -2.28 -5.61
CA LEU A 94 -2.86 -2.95 -6.45
C LEU A 94 -3.72 -3.93 -5.64
N LEU A 95 -3.09 -4.78 -4.83
CA LEU A 95 -3.81 -5.69 -3.92
C LEU A 95 -4.67 -4.90 -2.93
N GLY A 96 -4.17 -3.75 -2.44
CA GLY A 96 -4.91 -2.83 -1.58
C GLY A 96 -6.20 -2.32 -2.23
N MET A 97 -6.16 -2.00 -3.52
CA MET A 97 -7.35 -1.57 -4.27
C MET A 97 -8.41 -2.67 -4.35
N ILE A 98 -7.99 -3.95 -4.39
CA ILE A 98 -8.88 -5.12 -4.45
C ILE A 98 -9.45 -5.45 -3.07
N TYR A 99 -8.60 -5.61 -2.06
CA TYR A 99 -8.98 -6.20 -0.77
C TYR A 99 -9.31 -5.18 0.32
N ARG A 100 -8.79 -3.93 0.21
CA ARG A 100 -9.03 -2.85 1.18
C ARG A 100 -9.18 -1.48 0.49
N PRO A 101 -10.12 -1.28 -0.43
CA PRO A 101 -10.21 -0.10 -1.30
C PRO A 101 -10.23 1.23 -0.54
N HIS A 102 -10.77 1.27 0.69
CA HIS A 102 -10.76 2.47 1.53
C HIS A 102 -9.37 2.84 2.08
N ARG A 103 -8.40 1.91 1.98
CA ARG A 103 -7.03 2.02 2.52
C ARG A 103 -5.98 1.55 1.51
N TYR A 104 -6.27 1.61 0.22
CA TYR A 104 -5.37 1.09 -0.81
C TYR A 104 -3.97 1.71 -0.74
N ASP A 105 -3.90 2.98 -0.32
CA ASP A 105 -2.70 3.81 -0.16
C ASP A 105 -1.95 3.63 1.17
N PHE A 106 -2.34 2.66 2.00
CA PHE A 106 -1.67 2.39 3.28
C PHE A 106 -0.40 1.54 3.13
N GLU A 107 -0.02 1.18 1.91
CA GLU A 107 1.18 0.39 1.62
C GLU A 107 1.29 -0.84 2.53
N LEU A 108 2.38 -0.96 3.31
CA LEU A 108 2.62 -2.07 4.24
C LEU A 108 1.89 -1.92 5.58
N LYS A 109 1.35 -0.73 5.88
CA LYS A 109 0.68 -0.50 7.15
C LYS A 109 -0.55 -1.40 7.29
N TYR A 110 -0.60 -2.15 8.38
CA TYR A 110 -1.65 -3.12 8.69
C TYR A 110 -1.80 -4.26 7.65
N PHE A 111 -0.76 -4.57 6.89
CA PHE A 111 -0.81 -5.58 5.84
C PHE A 111 -1.35 -6.92 6.35
N THR A 112 -0.72 -7.49 7.37
CA THR A 112 -1.12 -8.80 7.95
C THR A 112 -2.53 -8.81 8.52
N ARG A 113 -3.03 -7.66 8.98
CA ARG A 113 -4.37 -7.55 9.57
C ARG A 113 -5.47 -7.37 8.53
N ASP A 114 -5.19 -6.58 7.49
CA ASP A 114 -6.22 -6.08 6.55
C ASP A 114 -6.34 -6.94 5.28
N PHE A 115 -5.35 -7.84 5.03
CA PHE A 115 -5.38 -8.73 3.86
C PHE A 115 -5.76 -10.16 4.25
N PRO A 116 -6.41 -10.93 3.33
CA PRO A 116 -6.66 -12.35 3.54
C PRO A 116 -5.37 -13.12 3.82
N PRO A 117 -5.41 -14.16 4.68
CA PRO A 117 -4.23 -14.95 5.03
C PRO A 117 -3.48 -15.52 3.80
N GLU A 118 -4.20 -15.99 2.80
CA GLU A 118 -3.64 -16.53 1.56
C GLU A 118 -2.85 -15.48 0.74
N ILE A 119 -3.23 -14.22 0.85
CA ILE A 119 -2.49 -13.11 0.23
C ILE A 119 -1.25 -12.78 1.06
N VAL A 120 -1.38 -12.78 2.38
CA VAL A 120 -0.25 -12.57 3.29
C VAL A 120 0.81 -13.64 3.07
N ASP A 121 0.43 -14.92 3.07
CA ASP A 121 1.33 -16.06 2.89
C ASP A 121 2.02 -16.04 1.52
N ARG A 122 1.37 -15.49 0.52
CA ARG A 122 1.92 -15.38 -0.83
C ARG A 122 2.86 -14.19 -0.98
N VAL A 123 2.62 -13.10 -0.28
CA VAL A 123 3.39 -11.85 -0.39
C VAL A 123 4.58 -11.84 0.56
N ALA A 124 4.44 -12.33 1.78
CA ALA A 124 5.50 -12.28 2.80
C ALA A 124 6.85 -12.86 2.33
N PRO A 125 6.91 -14.02 1.64
CA PRO A 125 8.18 -14.57 1.14
C PRO A 125 8.89 -13.69 0.11
N LEU A 126 8.16 -12.80 -0.57
CA LEU A 126 8.74 -11.89 -1.57
C LEU A 126 9.66 -10.84 -0.95
N PHE A 127 9.55 -10.60 0.35
CA PHE A 127 10.41 -9.67 1.09
C PHE A 127 11.73 -10.30 1.57
N CYS A 128 11.82 -11.62 1.64
CA CYS A 128 13.02 -12.33 2.13
C CYS A 128 13.98 -12.58 0.97
N ILE A 129 14.93 -11.69 0.73
CA ILE A 129 15.89 -11.78 -0.39
C ILE A 129 17.21 -12.36 0.13
N ALA A 130 17.62 -13.53 -0.39
CA ALA A 130 18.86 -14.18 -0.02
C ALA A 130 20.06 -13.71 -0.86
N ASN A 131 19.87 -13.52 -2.17
CA ASN A 131 20.91 -13.12 -3.12
C ASN A 131 20.28 -12.57 -4.42
N LEU A 132 21.10 -12.21 -5.39
CA LEU A 132 20.64 -11.64 -6.67
C LEU A 132 19.83 -12.62 -7.52
N GLU A 133 20.17 -13.90 -7.48
CA GLU A 133 19.44 -14.94 -8.22
C GLU A 133 18.03 -15.13 -7.63
N ASP A 134 17.94 -15.22 -6.31
CA ASP A 134 16.67 -15.27 -5.59
C ASP A 134 15.81 -14.00 -5.85
N LEU A 135 16.46 -12.83 -5.88
CA LEU A 135 15.77 -11.56 -6.21
C LEU A 135 15.22 -11.59 -7.64
N ALA A 136 15.98 -12.10 -8.61
CA ALA A 136 15.53 -12.23 -10.00
C ALA A 136 14.29 -13.13 -10.12
N ALA A 137 14.30 -14.27 -9.44
CA ALA A 137 13.17 -15.19 -9.39
C ALA A 137 11.93 -14.53 -8.73
N LYS A 138 12.11 -13.84 -7.62
CA LYS A 138 11.03 -13.12 -6.91
C LYS A 138 10.48 -11.95 -7.70
N GLN A 139 11.32 -11.21 -8.43
CA GLN A 139 10.85 -10.16 -9.34
C GLN A 139 9.92 -10.75 -10.41
N GLN A 140 10.30 -11.87 -11.00
CA GLN A 140 9.49 -12.53 -12.04
C GLN A 140 8.16 -13.03 -11.46
N ASN A 141 8.18 -13.67 -10.29
CA ASN A 141 6.99 -14.12 -9.57
C ASN A 141 6.05 -12.96 -9.23
N SER A 142 6.59 -11.85 -8.72
CA SER A 142 5.82 -10.64 -8.37
C SER A 142 5.18 -10.01 -9.61
N ARG A 143 5.88 -9.97 -10.74
CA ARG A 143 5.32 -9.50 -12.02
C ARG A 143 4.16 -10.37 -12.49
N GLY A 144 4.32 -11.69 -12.46
CA GLY A 144 3.25 -12.62 -12.80
C GLY A 144 2.04 -12.47 -11.88
N PHE A 145 2.26 -12.20 -10.59
CA PHE A 145 1.19 -11.95 -9.63
C PHE A 145 0.49 -10.61 -9.89
N PHE A 146 1.24 -9.57 -10.17
CA PHE A 146 0.70 -8.26 -10.56
C PHE A 146 -0.19 -8.36 -11.79
N CYS A 147 0.30 -8.98 -12.88
CA CYS A 147 -0.45 -9.12 -14.13
C CYS A 147 -1.77 -9.88 -13.95
N ARG A 148 -1.79 -10.95 -13.17
CA ARG A 148 -3.04 -11.69 -12.87
C ARG A 148 -4.07 -10.84 -12.14
N ASN A 149 -3.64 -9.98 -11.22
CA ASN A 149 -4.55 -9.13 -10.46
C ASN A 149 -5.00 -7.87 -11.22
N LEU A 150 -4.26 -7.44 -12.25
CA LEU A 150 -4.71 -6.37 -13.14
C LEU A 150 -6.04 -6.68 -13.82
N THR A 151 -6.30 -7.94 -14.17
CA THR A 151 -7.54 -8.36 -14.82
C THR A 151 -8.71 -8.37 -13.84
N ALA A 152 -8.47 -8.71 -12.58
CA ALA A 152 -9.49 -8.71 -11.52
C ALA A 152 -9.97 -7.29 -11.14
N CYS A 153 -9.15 -6.26 -11.31
CA CYS A 153 -9.55 -4.87 -11.07
C CYS A 153 -10.40 -4.24 -12.18
N ARG A 154 -10.60 -4.93 -13.31
CA ARG A 154 -11.37 -4.42 -14.46
C ARG A 154 -12.84 -4.88 -14.46
N SER A 155 -13.17 -5.86 -13.66
CA SER A 155 -14.54 -6.38 -13.45
C SER A 155 -15.19 -5.70 -12.25
#